data_b05094b0ae532f62a452023b53ea7c9d
#
_entry.id   b05094b0ae532f62a452023b53ea7c9d
#
_cell.length_a   1.000
_cell.length_b   1.000
_cell.length_c   1.000
_cell.angle_alpha   90.00
_cell.angle_beta   90.00
_cell.angle_gamma   90.00
#
_symmetry.space_group_name_H-M   'P 1'
#
loop_
_entity.id
_entity.type
_entity.pdbx_description
1 polymer ?
#
loop_
_entity_poly.entity_id
_entity_poly.type
_entity_poly.pdbx_seq_one_letter_code
_entity_poly.pdbx_strand_id
1 'polypeptide(L)'
;LREGDALLSGKMDRLVVLRDGGRAVGADVLDFKTDAVQANDPAALEARVEWYRPQLEAYCRAAAAFLELESQQVSARLVFTEPGIVVSVC
;
A
#
# COMPACT_ATOMS: atom_id res chain seq x y z
N LEU A 1 -13.38 -13.27 -5.61
CA LEU A 1 -12.08 -12.63 -5.66
C LEU A 1 -11.52 -12.37 -7.04
N ARG A 2 -12.11 -12.99 -8.03
CA ARG A 2 -11.49 -13.01 -9.33
C ARG A 2 -11.29 -11.62 -9.92
N GLU A 3 -12.33 -10.82 -9.95
CA GLU A 3 -12.18 -9.47 -10.48
C GLU A 3 -11.39 -8.59 -9.56
N GLY A 4 -11.57 -8.78 -8.26
CA GLY A 4 -10.77 -8.07 -7.29
C GLY A 4 -9.31 -8.41 -7.44
N ASP A 5 -9.01 -9.69 -7.68
CA ASP A 5 -7.64 -10.10 -7.93
C ASP A 5 -7.07 -9.43 -9.17
N ALA A 6 -7.86 -9.33 -10.23
CA ALA A 6 -7.38 -8.70 -11.45
C ALA A 6 -7.02 -7.24 -11.22
N LEU A 7 -7.76 -6.55 -10.35
CA LEU A 7 -7.47 -5.16 -10.04
C LEU A 7 -6.29 -5.02 -9.10
N LEU A 8 -6.14 -5.94 -8.15
CA LEU A 8 -5.16 -5.80 -7.09
C LEU A 8 -3.85 -6.51 -7.39
N SER A 9 -3.94 -7.69 -8.02
CA SER A 9 -2.74 -8.49 -8.25
C SER A 9 -1.93 -7.92 -9.38
N GLY A 10 -0.69 -8.34 -9.45
CA GLY A 10 0.22 -7.89 -10.48
C GLY A 10 0.81 -6.53 -10.20
N LYS A 11 0.15 -5.72 -9.40
CA LYS A 11 0.62 -4.38 -9.06
C LYS A 11 0.85 -4.24 -7.57
N MET A 12 0.01 -4.85 -6.77
CA MET A 12 0.10 -4.76 -5.32
C MET A 12 0.94 -5.92 -4.81
N ASP A 13 2.04 -5.60 -4.14
CA ASP A 13 2.98 -6.65 -3.70
C ASP A 13 2.40 -7.47 -2.57
N ARG A 14 1.70 -6.84 -1.64
CA ARG A 14 1.13 -7.56 -0.52
C ARG A 14 -0.10 -6.84 0.00
N LEU A 15 -1.13 -7.61 0.25
CA LEU A 15 -2.35 -7.11 0.89
C LEU A 15 -2.58 -7.96 2.12
N VAL A 16 -2.56 -7.32 3.29
CA VAL A 16 -2.84 -7.98 4.56
C VAL A 16 -4.24 -7.60 4.96
N VAL A 17 -5.10 -8.60 5.14
CA VAL A 17 -6.50 -8.36 5.51
C VAL A 17 -6.70 -8.78 6.96
N LEU A 18 -7.20 -7.87 7.76
CA LEU A 18 -7.53 -8.14 9.15
C LEU A 18 -8.98 -8.59 9.21
N ARG A 19 -9.23 -9.70 9.89
CA ARG A 19 -10.56 -10.27 9.96
C ARG A 19 -10.99 -10.46 11.39
N ASP A 20 -12.29 -10.37 11.59
CA ASP A 20 -12.93 -10.63 12.87
C ASP A 20 -14.16 -11.48 12.58
N GLY A 21 -14.13 -12.74 12.98
CA GLY A 21 -15.24 -13.66 12.72
C GLY A 21 -15.49 -13.89 11.25
N GLY A 22 -14.45 -13.94 10.44
CA GLY A 22 -14.57 -14.17 9.01
C GLY A 22 -14.87 -12.92 8.20
N ARG A 23 -15.06 -11.80 8.88
CA ARG A 23 -15.43 -10.55 8.26
C ARG A 23 -14.22 -9.62 8.22
N ALA A 24 -13.98 -8.97 7.08
CA ALA A 24 -12.87 -8.04 6.97
C ALA A 24 -13.16 -6.79 7.80
N VAL A 25 -12.19 -6.40 8.63
CA VAL A 25 -12.33 -5.20 9.47
C VAL A 25 -11.22 -4.20 9.20
N GLY A 26 -10.23 -4.56 8.41
CA GLY A 26 -9.16 -3.65 8.05
C GLY A 26 -8.29 -4.27 6.99
N ALA A 27 -7.47 -3.46 6.35
CA ALA A 27 -6.54 -3.93 5.34
C ALA A 27 -5.32 -3.03 5.32
N ASP A 28 -4.18 -3.61 4.97
CA ASP A 28 -2.91 -2.90 4.90
C ASP A 28 -2.22 -3.31 3.60
N VAL A 29 -1.95 -2.32 2.77
CA VAL A 29 -1.28 -2.52 1.48
C VAL A 29 0.20 -2.26 1.67
N LEU A 30 1.04 -3.20 1.27
CA LEU A 30 2.48 -3.04 1.33
C LEU A 30 3.02 -3.09 -0.10
N ASP A 31 3.81 -2.10 -0.44
CA ASP A 31 4.42 -2.02 -1.77
C ASP A 31 5.92 -1.89 -1.58
N PHE A 32 6.66 -2.89 -2.05
CA PHE A 32 8.11 -2.96 -1.88
C PHE A 32 8.80 -2.30 -3.07
N LYS A 33 9.68 -1.38 -2.79
CA LYS A 33 10.42 -0.64 -3.81
C LYS A 33 11.91 -0.87 -3.63
N THR A 34 12.60 -1.01 -4.75
CA THR A 34 14.05 -1.21 -4.74
C THR A 34 14.81 0.06 -5.07
N ASP A 35 14.13 1.19 -5.10
CA ASP A 35 14.78 2.47 -5.35
C ASP A 35 15.92 2.70 -4.35
N ALA A 36 17.05 3.14 -4.87
CA ALA A 36 18.20 3.45 -4.02
C ALA A 36 18.05 4.88 -3.49
N VAL A 37 17.27 5.02 -2.43
CA VAL A 37 17.05 6.31 -1.78
C VAL A 37 17.94 6.37 -0.56
N GLN A 38 18.71 7.44 -0.43
CA GLN A 38 19.61 7.56 0.71
C GLN A 38 18.85 8.02 1.94
N ALA A 39 19.11 7.34 3.07
CA ALA A 39 18.38 7.60 4.30
C ALA A 39 18.60 9.03 4.81
N ASN A 40 19.73 9.65 4.45
CA ASN A 40 20.05 11.00 4.89
C ASN A 40 19.60 12.06 3.88
N ASP A 41 18.75 11.71 2.93
CA ASP A 41 18.26 12.66 1.94
C ASP A 41 16.73 12.68 1.98
N PRO A 42 16.13 13.40 2.93
CA PRO A 42 14.68 13.42 3.07
C PRO A 42 13.96 14.02 1.87
N ALA A 43 14.60 14.93 1.15
CA ALA A 43 13.95 15.51 -0.04
C ALA A 43 13.82 14.47 -1.16
N ALA A 44 14.84 13.65 -1.35
CA ALA A 44 14.78 12.58 -2.36
C ALA A 44 13.74 11.55 -1.96
N LEU A 45 13.67 11.20 -0.68
CA LEU A 45 12.68 10.25 -0.20
C LEU A 45 11.27 10.79 -0.42
N GLU A 46 11.05 12.05 -0.07
CA GLU A 46 9.74 12.66 -0.24
C GLU A 46 9.32 12.67 -1.70
N ALA A 47 10.24 12.97 -2.61
CA ALA A 47 9.95 12.99 -4.03
C ALA A 47 9.52 11.60 -4.51
N ARG A 48 10.19 10.55 -4.02
CA ARG A 48 9.80 9.19 -4.38
C ARG A 48 8.44 8.81 -3.83
N VAL A 49 8.16 9.20 -2.60
CA VAL A 49 6.86 8.92 -1.99
C VAL A 49 5.75 9.61 -2.81
N GLU A 50 5.95 10.86 -3.19
CA GLU A 50 4.95 11.57 -3.98
C GLU A 50 4.78 10.97 -5.35
N TRP A 51 5.84 10.44 -5.93
CA TRP A 51 5.77 9.76 -7.23
C TRP A 51 4.87 8.52 -7.14
N TYR A 52 4.97 7.76 -6.06
CA TYR A 52 4.21 6.53 -5.91
C TYR A 52 2.85 6.72 -5.25
N ARG A 53 2.59 7.89 -4.66
CA ARG A 53 1.35 8.12 -3.90
C ARG A 53 0.08 7.84 -4.70
N PRO A 54 -0.06 8.28 -5.96
CA PRO A 54 -1.30 8.00 -6.69
C PRO A 54 -1.56 6.50 -6.86
N GLN A 55 -0.49 5.72 -7.03
CA GLN A 55 -0.63 4.27 -7.17
C GLN A 55 -1.15 3.65 -5.87
N LEU A 56 -0.58 4.06 -4.73
CA LEU A 56 -1.01 3.50 -3.46
C LEU A 56 -2.40 3.96 -3.09
N GLU A 57 -2.76 5.19 -3.41
CA GLU A 57 -4.12 5.65 -3.17
C GLU A 57 -5.13 4.87 -4.00
N ALA A 58 -4.77 4.53 -5.23
CA ALA A 58 -5.61 3.69 -6.07
C ALA A 58 -5.76 2.30 -5.47
N TYR A 59 -4.67 1.74 -4.94
CA TYR A 59 -4.72 0.43 -4.28
C TYR A 59 -5.63 0.47 -3.04
N CYS A 60 -5.54 1.54 -2.25
CA CYS A 60 -6.39 1.68 -1.06
C CYS A 60 -7.85 1.74 -1.45
N ARG A 61 -8.19 2.49 -2.50
CA ARG A 61 -9.57 2.57 -2.96
C ARG A 61 -10.07 1.21 -3.46
N ALA A 62 -9.23 0.50 -4.20
CA ALA A 62 -9.61 -0.81 -4.73
C ALA A 62 -9.80 -1.81 -3.60
N ALA A 63 -8.89 -1.82 -2.63
CA ALA A 63 -9.02 -2.74 -1.50
C ALA A 63 -10.25 -2.43 -0.67
N ALA A 64 -10.52 -1.15 -0.43
CA ALA A 64 -11.69 -0.75 0.36
C ALA A 64 -12.98 -1.19 -0.35
N ALA A 65 -13.05 -0.97 -1.65
CA ALA A 65 -14.24 -1.35 -2.41
C ALA A 65 -14.41 -2.87 -2.44
N PHE A 66 -13.33 -3.59 -2.69
CA PHE A 66 -13.39 -5.04 -2.80
C PHE A 66 -13.76 -5.70 -1.48
N LEU A 67 -13.21 -5.19 -0.36
CA LEU A 67 -13.45 -5.76 0.95
C LEU A 67 -14.62 -5.11 1.68
N GLU A 68 -15.27 -4.14 1.05
CA GLU A 68 -16.40 -3.41 1.64
C GLU A 68 -16.01 -2.73 2.95
N LEU A 69 -14.86 -2.05 2.91
CA LEU A 69 -14.35 -1.34 4.07
C LEU A 69 -14.46 0.16 3.85
N GLU A 70 -14.48 0.90 4.95
CA GLU A 70 -14.37 2.35 4.90
C GLU A 70 -12.94 2.74 4.58
N SER A 71 -12.77 3.93 4.01
CA SER A 71 -11.41 4.35 3.62
C SER A 71 -10.47 4.41 4.81
N GLN A 72 -10.96 4.78 5.99
CA GLN A 72 -10.09 4.86 7.16
C GLN A 72 -9.71 3.49 7.72
N GLN A 73 -10.31 2.42 7.21
CA GLN A 73 -9.94 1.07 7.63
C GLN A 73 -8.86 0.46 6.73
N VAL A 74 -8.40 1.19 5.72
CA VAL A 74 -7.37 0.71 4.80
C VAL A 74 -6.18 1.64 4.88
N SER A 75 -5.01 1.05 5.06
CA SER A 75 -3.75 1.80 5.08
C SER A 75 -2.83 1.27 4.00
N ALA A 76 -1.82 2.07 3.65
CA ALA A 76 -0.84 1.66 2.66
C ALA A 76 0.52 2.18 3.06
N ARG A 77 1.55 1.37 2.81
CA ARG A 77 2.92 1.72 3.15
C ARG A 77 3.84 1.37 1.99
N LEU A 78 4.78 2.26 1.74
CA LEU A 78 5.90 2.00 0.84
C LEU A 78 7.06 1.47 1.66
N VAL A 79 7.65 0.38 1.22
CA VAL A 79 8.79 -0.20 1.89
C VAL A 79 9.97 -0.12 0.93
N PHE A 80 10.91 0.78 1.21
CA PHE A 80 12.13 0.91 0.42
C PHE A 80 13.14 -0.07 1.00
N THR A 81 13.33 -1.18 0.29
CA THR A 81 14.06 -2.32 0.84
C THR A 81 15.55 -2.05 1.00
N GLU A 82 16.12 -1.27 0.08
CA GLU A 82 17.55 -0.99 0.11
C GLU A 82 17.96 -0.21 1.35
N PRO A 83 17.36 0.97 1.61
CA PRO A 83 17.69 1.72 2.83
C PRO A 83 16.96 1.20 4.07
N GLY A 84 15.97 0.34 3.92
CA GLY A 84 15.20 -0.16 5.05
C GLY A 84 14.25 0.86 5.63
N ILE A 85 13.61 1.65 4.79
CA ILE A 85 12.71 2.72 5.23
C ILE A 85 11.28 2.35 4.89
N VAL A 86 10.37 2.57 5.84
CA VAL A 86 8.94 2.34 5.66
C VAL A 86 8.22 3.67 5.80
N VAL A 87 7.38 3.99 4.83
CA VAL A 87 6.65 5.27 4.81
C VAL A 87 5.15 4.97 4.68
N SER A 88 4.36 5.50 5.60
CA SER A 88 2.90 5.41 5.52
C SER A 88 2.38 6.43 4.52
N VAL A 89 1.50 6.01 3.64
CA VAL A 89 0.98 6.87 2.56
C VAL A 89 -0.49 7.20 2.78
N CYS A 90 -1.30 6.20 3.14
CA CYS A 90 -2.74 6.42 3.33
C CYS A 90 -3.12 6.29 4.79
#